data_85be34ba7c33f9cdb141cfaaf28f1457
#
_entry.id   85be34ba7c33f9cdb141cfaaf28f1457
#
_cell.length_a   1.000
_cell.length_b   1.000
_cell.length_c   1.000
_cell.angle_alpha   90.00
_cell.angle_beta   90.00
_cell.angle_gamma   90.00
#
_symmetry.space_group_name_H-M   'P 1'
#
loop_
_entity.id
_entity.type
_entity.pdbx_description
1 polymer ?
#
loop_
_entity_poly.entity_id
_entity_poly.type
_entity_poly.pdbx_seq_one_letter_code
_entity_poly.pdbx_strand_id
1 'polypeptide(L)'
;MPRGKRKSRGRPDPDTNLARENYPGLNQTFYRMKPDAYLRRRLTSLLLWLSSPEGLEDLLRAGIEYESLKLKWADDRGEDLKCEEADEQQRYAAIESEVLLHHASETLLRFYLAHSPKSPCPWLDLSREADFRAFKKTVANLRKRLQGDEEKDRIAFAFFGATDRKQWKPTPDESRWDAGRTNIAQFLDFYASVFLASAPYNAAKHGLALLGGSSGISVGAGQNENPFLSRNGPALQYLAIRKEAGSGLPRWAEETKWIALNRAVLMTWVACDLLKALMEIGKGRFVGDTPESVRLFDNPKFDDVIKETEPEQDGGIPGVVVEEMAMQLVYYEPSTK
;
A
#
# COMPACT_ATOMS: atom_id res chain seq x y z
N MET A 1 23.13 41.82 -14.50
CA MET A 1 22.36 42.11 -13.28
C MET A 1 21.99 40.80 -12.60
N PRO A 2 22.43 40.53 -11.36
CA PRO A 2 22.11 39.29 -10.69
C PRO A 2 20.61 39.29 -10.26
N ARG A 3 19.85 38.28 -10.68
CA ARG A 3 18.47 38.06 -10.24
C ARG A 3 18.46 37.78 -8.74
N GLY A 4 17.95 38.74 -7.98
CA GLY A 4 17.74 38.59 -6.54
C GLY A 4 16.87 37.37 -6.26
N LYS A 5 17.36 36.44 -5.45
CA LYS A 5 16.58 35.33 -4.87
C LYS A 5 15.41 35.95 -4.11
N ARG A 6 14.19 35.86 -4.67
CA ARG A 6 12.96 36.10 -3.91
C ARG A 6 12.97 35.14 -2.72
N LYS A 7 13.20 35.68 -1.52
CA LYS A 7 12.89 34.96 -0.28
C LYS A 7 11.41 34.61 -0.35
N SER A 8 11.10 33.32 -0.45
CA SER A 8 9.74 32.86 -0.24
C SER A 8 9.37 33.32 1.18
N ARG A 9 8.42 34.25 1.28
CA ARG A 9 7.76 34.51 2.56
C ARG A 9 7.20 33.18 2.99
N GLY A 10 7.78 32.57 4.04
CA GLY A 10 7.27 31.33 4.59
C GLY A 10 5.77 31.49 4.80
N ARG A 11 4.98 30.53 4.30
CA ARG A 11 3.57 30.47 4.68
C ARG A 11 3.56 30.44 6.21
N PRO A 12 2.72 31.25 6.87
CA PRO A 12 2.60 31.15 8.33
C PRO A 12 2.27 29.71 8.65
N ASP A 13 2.92 29.17 9.67
CA ASP A 13 2.63 27.83 10.17
C ASP A 13 1.14 27.78 10.51
N PRO A 14 0.33 26.93 9.84
CA PRO A 14 -1.10 26.88 10.10
C PRO A 14 -1.46 26.58 11.54
N ASP A 15 -0.48 26.07 12.33
CA ASP A 15 -0.68 25.78 13.73
C ASP A 15 -0.63 27.00 14.65
N THR A 16 0.02 28.06 14.24
CA THR A 16 0.11 29.26 15.08
C THR A 16 -1.25 29.86 15.39
N ASN A 17 -2.29 29.49 14.64
CA ASN A 17 -3.65 30.02 14.79
C ASN A 17 -4.66 29.00 15.33
N LEU A 18 -4.28 27.70 15.52
CA LEU A 18 -5.20 26.72 16.06
C LEU A 18 -5.05 26.61 17.58
N ALA A 19 -6.06 27.10 18.30
CA ALA A 19 -6.08 27.06 19.75
C ALA A 19 -6.15 25.61 20.25
N ARG A 20 -5.34 25.26 21.26
CA ARG A 20 -5.24 23.89 21.80
C ARG A 20 -6.54 23.39 22.43
N GLU A 21 -7.42 24.31 22.84
CA GLU A 21 -8.76 24.03 23.35
C GLU A 21 -9.64 23.30 22.33
N ASN A 22 -9.32 23.40 21.03
CA ASN A 22 -10.04 22.70 19.96
C ASN A 22 -9.65 21.22 19.83
N TYR A 23 -8.47 20.81 20.34
CA TYR A 23 -7.96 19.45 20.14
C TYR A 23 -8.87 18.33 20.64
N PRO A 24 -9.49 18.42 21.83
CA PRO A 24 -10.42 17.38 22.30
C PRO A 24 -11.58 17.14 21.35
N GLY A 25 -12.20 18.22 20.84
CA GLY A 25 -13.32 18.12 19.89
C GLY A 25 -12.88 17.53 18.54
N LEU A 26 -11.70 17.92 18.04
CA LEU A 26 -11.12 17.39 16.84
C LEU A 26 -10.82 15.88 16.98
N ASN A 27 -10.19 15.48 18.09
CA ASN A 27 -9.91 14.08 18.38
C ASN A 27 -11.21 13.27 18.47
N GLN A 28 -12.22 13.76 19.18
CA GLN A 28 -13.50 13.08 19.27
C GLN A 28 -14.15 12.87 17.88
N THR A 29 -14.04 13.86 17.00
CA THR A 29 -14.54 13.75 15.62
C THR A 29 -13.72 12.77 14.81
N PHE A 30 -12.39 12.84 14.91
CA PHE A 30 -11.46 11.99 14.17
C PHE A 30 -11.66 10.50 14.47
N TYR A 31 -11.81 10.13 15.75
CA TYR A 31 -11.97 8.73 16.15
C TYR A 31 -13.37 8.16 15.89
N ARG A 32 -14.28 8.90 15.25
CA ARG A 32 -15.50 8.36 14.63
C ARG A 32 -15.23 7.71 13.27
N MET A 33 -14.11 8.05 12.63
CA MET A 33 -13.72 7.43 11.37
C MET A 33 -13.37 5.95 11.57
N LYS A 34 -13.60 5.17 10.53
CA LYS A 34 -13.25 3.74 10.45
C LYS A 34 -12.45 3.50 9.16
N PRO A 35 -11.18 3.92 9.10
CA PRO A 35 -10.36 3.79 7.90
C PRO A 35 -10.15 2.33 7.49
N ASP A 36 -10.06 1.44 8.46
CA ASP A 36 -10.01 -0.01 8.26
C ASP A 36 -11.26 -0.53 7.54
N ALA A 37 -12.45 -0.09 7.97
CA ALA A 37 -13.72 -0.51 7.36
C ALA A 37 -13.84 -0.02 5.90
N TYR A 38 -13.33 1.17 5.58
CA TYR A 38 -13.29 1.67 4.21
C TYR A 38 -12.42 0.78 3.32
N LEU A 39 -11.19 0.47 3.76
CA LEU A 39 -10.28 -0.39 3.01
C LEU A 39 -10.81 -1.83 2.89
N ARG A 40 -11.43 -2.37 3.96
CA ARG A 40 -12.05 -3.71 3.92
C ARG A 40 -13.18 -3.79 2.89
N ARG A 41 -14.01 -2.76 2.77
CA ARG A 41 -15.07 -2.73 1.75
C ARG A 41 -14.50 -2.77 0.33
N ARG A 42 -13.44 -2.00 0.06
CA ARG A 42 -12.74 -2.06 -1.22
C ARG A 42 -12.12 -3.44 -1.48
N LEU A 43 -11.48 -4.01 -0.45
CA LEU A 43 -10.92 -5.36 -0.54
C LEU A 43 -12.02 -6.41 -0.80
N THR A 44 -13.17 -6.29 -0.14
CA THR A 44 -14.32 -7.18 -0.39
C THR A 44 -14.80 -7.07 -1.84
N SER A 45 -14.88 -5.86 -2.39
CA SER A 45 -15.25 -5.66 -3.80
C SER A 45 -14.24 -6.33 -4.75
N LEU A 46 -12.94 -6.20 -4.48
CA LEU A 46 -11.90 -6.88 -5.24
C LEU A 46 -12.03 -8.42 -5.14
N LEU A 47 -12.28 -8.95 -3.96
CA LEU A 47 -12.45 -10.39 -3.74
C LEU A 47 -13.71 -10.94 -4.45
N LEU A 48 -14.79 -10.17 -4.50
CA LEU A 48 -15.98 -10.54 -5.26
C LEU A 48 -15.67 -10.63 -6.75
N TRP A 49 -14.89 -9.72 -7.30
CA TRP A 49 -14.43 -9.79 -8.70
C TRP A 49 -13.61 -11.05 -8.98
N LEU A 50 -12.73 -11.43 -8.04
CA LEU A 50 -11.86 -12.58 -8.21
C LEU A 50 -12.58 -13.92 -8.01
N SER A 51 -13.58 -13.97 -7.12
CA SER A 51 -14.20 -15.22 -6.68
C SER A 51 -15.53 -15.55 -7.37
N SER A 52 -16.22 -14.57 -7.93
CA SER A 52 -17.54 -14.76 -8.52
C SER A 52 -17.75 -13.82 -9.73
N PRO A 53 -16.99 -14.04 -10.81
CA PRO A 53 -17.16 -13.26 -12.02
C PRO A 53 -18.59 -13.33 -12.59
N GLU A 54 -19.18 -14.53 -12.60
CA GLU A 54 -20.55 -14.76 -13.08
C GLU A 54 -21.59 -14.00 -12.25
N GLY A 55 -21.45 -13.97 -10.91
CA GLY A 55 -22.35 -13.24 -10.04
C GLY A 55 -22.28 -11.72 -10.22
N LEU A 56 -21.11 -11.19 -10.55
CA LEU A 56 -20.95 -9.78 -10.92
C LEU A 56 -21.61 -9.49 -12.28
N GLU A 57 -21.44 -10.37 -13.26
CA GLU A 57 -22.08 -10.26 -14.57
C GLU A 57 -23.61 -10.23 -14.44
N ASP A 58 -24.20 -11.14 -13.68
CA ASP A 58 -25.63 -11.16 -13.42
C ASP A 58 -26.12 -9.86 -12.78
N LEU A 59 -25.34 -9.31 -11.84
CA LEU A 59 -25.66 -8.03 -11.20
C LEU A 59 -25.61 -6.86 -12.21
N LEU A 60 -24.62 -6.83 -13.08
CA LEU A 60 -24.45 -5.80 -14.11
C LEU A 60 -25.55 -5.89 -15.17
N ARG A 61 -25.94 -7.10 -15.56
CA ARG A 61 -27.07 -7.35 -16.49
C ARG A 61 -28.41 -6.97 -15.90
N ALA A 62 -28.66 -7.31 -14.63
CA ALA A 62 -29.89 -6.92 -13.93
C ALA A 62 -30.00 -5.39 -13.77
N GLY A 63 -28.87 -4.73 -13.75
CA GLY A 63 -28.75 -3.29 -13.46
C GLY A 63 -28.66 -2.99 -11.98
N ILE A 64 -27.93 -1.93 -11.67
CA ILE A 64 -27.75 -1.45 -10.30
C ILE A 64 -28.73 -0.31 -10.07
N GLU A 65 -29.57 -0.44 -9.05
CA GLU A 65 -30.49 0.61 -8.61
C GLU A 65 -29.95 1.30 -7.36
N TYR A 66 -29.87 2.61 -7.42
CA TYR A 66 -29.52 3.44 -6.27
C TYR A 66 -30.44 4.67 -6.24
N GLU A 67 -31.31 4.73 -5.23
CA GLU A 67 -32.37 5.73 -5.11
C GLU A 67 -33.24 5.77 -6.39
N SER A 68 -33.22 6.90 -7.12
CA SER A 68 -33.92 7.08 -8.40
C SER A 68 -33.05 6.75 -9.63
N LEU A 69 -31.81 6.36 -9.41
CA LEU A 69 -30.86 6.04 -10.48
C LEU A 69 -30.88 4.54 -10.76
N LYS A 70 -31.12 4.18 -12.02
CA LYS A 70 -30.98 2.81 -12.50
C LYS A 70 -29.88 2.79 -13.57
N LEU A 71 -28.78 2.08 -13.26
CA LEU A 71 -27.68 1.88 -14.16
C LEU A 71 -27.72 0.46 -14.70
N LYS A 72 -27.85 0.33 -16.02
CA LYS A 72 -27.74 -0.94 -16.73
C LYS A 72 -26.60 -0.80 -17.75
N TRP A 73 -25.70 -1.75 -17.74
CA TRP A 73 -24.64 -1.82 -18.75
C TRP A 73 -25.16 -2.51 -20.00
N ALA A 74 -25.07 -1.84 -21.12
CA ALA A 74 -25.31 -2.39 -22.44
C ALA A 74 -24.24 -1.84 -23.39
N ASP A 75 -23.93 -2.58 -24.44
CA ASP A 75 -23.07 -2.07 -25.51
C ASP A 75 -23.81 -0.98 -26.34
N ASP A 76 -23.07 -0.33 -27.27
CA ASP A 76 -23.63 0.71 -28.16
C ASP A 76 -24.77 0.20 -29.08
N ARG A 77 -24.97 -1.11 -29.17
CA ARG A 77 -26.05 -1.75 -29.93
C ARG A 77 -27.25 -2.11 -29.07
N GLY A 78 -27.16 -1.84 -27.76
CA GLY A 78 -28.19 -2.22 -26.78
C GLY A 78 -28.15 -3.71 -26.42
N GLU A 79 -27.10 -4.44 -26.83
CA GLU A 79 -26.87 -5.80 -26.39
C GLU A 79 -26.26 -5.79 -24.98
N ASP A 80 -26.59 -6.78 -24.15
CA ASP A 80 -25.96 -6.94 -22.86
C ASP A 80 -24.45 -7.12 -23.07
N LEU A 81 -23.63 -6.35 -22.35
CA LEU A 81 -22.18 -6.53 -22.36
C LEU A 81 -21.88 -7.99 -22.04
N LYS A 82 -21.18 -8.65 -22.94
CA LYS A 82 -20.63 -9.98 -22.64
C LYS A 82 -19.60 -9.80 -21.54
N CYS A 83 -19.59 -10.74 -20.61
CA CYS A 83 -18.54 -10.79 -19.61
C CYS A 83 -17.19 -10.76 -20.31
N GLU A 84 -16.35 -9.88 -19.83
CA GLU A 84 -14.97 -9.82 -20.25
C GLU A 84 -14.34 -11.21 -20.05
N GLU A 85 -13.50 -11.62 -20.97
CA GLU A 85 -12.77 -12.88 -20.85
C GLU A 85 -12.07 -12.94 -19.47
N ALA A 86 -11.94 -14.13 -18.89
CA ALA A 86 -11.33 -14.30 -17.56
C ALA A 86 -9.97 -13.59 -17.41
N ASP A 87 -9.25 -13.43 -18.51
CA ASP A 87 -8.00 -12.68 -18.59
C ASP A 87 -8.18 -11.17 -18.30
N GLU A 88 -9.27 -10.55 -18.77
CA GLU A 88 -9.52 -9.13 -18.51
C GLU A 88 -9.85 -8.87 -17.06
N GLN A 89 -10.61 -9.75 -16.42
CA GLN A 89 -10.88 -9.64 -14.99
C GLN A 89 -9.60 -9.75 -14.16
N GLN A 90 -8.71 -10.67 -14.52
CA GLN A 90 -7.40 -10.79 -13.88
C GLN A 90 -6.54 -9.53 -14.07
N ARG A 91 -6.61 -8.90 -15.24
CA ARG A 91 -5.91 -7.64 -15.53
C ARG A 91 -6.39 -6.52 -14.62
N TYR A 92 -7.71 -6.33 -14.53
CA TYR A 92 -8.26 -5.28 -13.65
C TYR A 92 -8.03 -5.59 -12.17
N ALA A 93 -8.12 -6.86 -11.78
CA ALA A 93 -7.81 -7.29 -10.42
C ALA A 93 -6.33 -7.03 -10.06
N ALA A 94 -5.40 -7.22 -10.98
CA ALA A 94 -3.99 -6.90 -10.77
C ALA A 94 -3.77 -5.40 -10.56
N ILE A 95 -4.43 -4.56 -11.38
CA ILE A 95 -4.37 -3.09 -11.22
C ILE A 95 -4.95 -2.67 -9.87
N GLU A 96 -6.18 -3.10 -9.58
CA GLU A 96 -6.87 -2.68 -8.35
C GLU A 96 -6.17 -3.20 -7.10
N SER A 97 -5.61 -4.41 -7.11
CA SER A 97 -4.87 -4.95 -5.98
C SER A 97 -3.61 -4.13 -5.67
N GLU A 98 -2.86 -3.69 -6.67
CA GLU A 98 -1.69 -2.82 -6.51
C GLU A 98 -2.10 -1.44 -5.98
N VAL A 99 -3.15 -0.84 -6.55
CA VAL A 99 -3.70 0.45 -6.11
C VAL A 99 -4.19 0.37 -4.67
N LEU A 100 -4.90 -0.70 -4.32
CA LEU A 100 -5.44 -0.88 -2.98
C LEU A 100 -4.35 -1.13 -1.95
N LEU A 101 -3.36 -1.99 -2.26
CA LEU A 101 -2.21 -2.25 -1.40
C LEU A 101 -1.40 -0.97 -1.15
N HIS A 102 -1.14 -0.19 -2.21
CA HIS A 102 -0.42 1.09 -2.06
C HIS A 102 -1.20 2.08 -1.21
N HIS A 103 -2.52 2.19 -1.42
CA HIS A 103 -3.39 3.06 -0.63
C HIS A 103 -3.45 2.62 0.84
N ALA A 104 -3.56 1.32 1.12
CA ALA A 104 -3.53 0.77 2.47
C ALA A 104 -2.18 1.06 3.15
N SER A 105 -1.07 0.89 2.42
CA SER A 105 0.29 1.19 2.88
C SER A 105 0.45 2.67 3.24
N GLU A 106 0.06 3.58 2.36
CA GLU A 106 0.12 5.02 2.62
C GLU A 106 -0.74 5.40 3.84
N THR A 107 -1.97 4.89 3.89
CA THR A 107 -2.89 5.18 5.01
C THR A 107 -2.30 4.70 6.33
N LEU A 108 -1.85 3.44 6.41
CA LEU A 108 -1.26 2.89 7.63
C LEU A 108 -0.05 3.70 8.11
N LEU A 109 0.87 4.03 7.19
CA LEU A 109 2.08 4.78 7.53
C LEU A 109 1.76 6.20 8.02
N ARG A 110 0.82 6.89 7.37
CA ARG A 110 0.37 8.22 7.83
C ARG A 110 -0.26 8.16 9.22
N PHE A 111 -1.14 7.20 9.44
CA PHE A 111 -1.78 7.01 10.74
C PHE A 111 -0.77 6.63 11.82
N TYR A 112 0.16 5.70 11.54
CA TYR A 112 1.21 5.34 12.49
C TYR A 112 2.06 6.55 12.92
N LEU A 113 2.50 7.36 11.96
CA LEU A 113 3.32 8.54 12.24
C LEU A 113 2.54 9.61 13.00
N ALA A 114 1.26 9.79 12.71
CA ALA A 114 0.39 10.73 13.41
C ALA A 114 0.07 10.30 14.85
N HIS A 115 0.14 9.00 15.17
CA HIS A 115 -0.02 8.47 16.54
C HIS A 115 1.29 8.49 17.35
N SER A 116 2.21 9.38 16.99
CA SER A 116 3.46 9.61 17.72
C SER A 116 3.19 10.02 19.18
N PRO A 117 4.06 9.64 20.15
CA PRO A 117 3.95 10.08 21.54
C PRO A 117 3.90 11.59 21.74
N LYS A 118 4.39 12.36 20.79
CA LYS A 118 4.45 13.84 20.85
C LYS A 118 3.23 14.51 20.19
N SER A 119 2.37 13.76 19.52
CA SER A 119 1.19 14.31 18.87
C SER A 119 0.06 14.57 19.88
N PRO A 120 -0.43 15.79 20.03
CA PRO A 120 -1.62 16.08 20.83
C PRO A 120 -2.91 15.90 20.04
N CYS A 121 -2.85 15.86 18.69
CA CYS A 121 -3.99 15.78 17.79
C CYS A 121 -3.61 15.08 16.48
N PRO A 122 -3.81 13.75 16.39
CA PRO A 122 -3.44 12.96 15.20
C PRO A 122 -4.07 13.47 13.90
N TRP A 123 -5.29 13.95 13.94
CA TRP A 123 -5.95 14.50 12.75
C TRP A 123 -5.21 15.72 12.19
N LEU A 124 -4.73 16.58 13.06
CA LEU A 124 -3.94 17.76 12.68
C LEU A 124 -2.63 17.34 12.03
N ASP A 125 -1.93 16.36 12.62
CA ASP A 125 -0.66 15.86 12.09
C ASP A 125 -0.85 15.18 10.71
N LEU A 126 -1.92 14.41 10.52
CA LEU A 126 -2.29 13.88 9.19
C LEU A 126 -2.51 14.98 8.16
N SER A 127 -3.16 16.09 8.57
CA SER A 127 -3.47 17.21 7.68
C SER A 127 -2.23 18.03 7.29
N ARG A 128 -1.21 18.07 8.15
CA ARG A 128 0.07 18.76 7.89
C ARG A 128 0.93 18.02 6.87
N GLU A 129 0.90 16.71 6.87
CA GLU A 129 1.71 15.86 5.98
C GLU A 129 1.10 15.75 4.56
N ALA A 130 0.48 16.83 4.06
CA ALA A 130 -0.12 16.85 2.73
C ALA A 130 0.91 16.82 1.58
N ASP A 131 2.18 17.23 1.82
CA ASP A 131 3.23 17.18 0.82
C ASP A 131 3.76 15.74 0.64
N PHE A 132 3.43 15.15 -0.51
CA PHE A 132 3.85 13.79 -0.87
C PHE A 132 5.38 13.60 -0.87
N ARG A 133 6.15 14.60 -1.30
CA ARG A 133 7.62 14.50 -1.35
C ARG A 133 8.23 14.53 0.05
N ALA A 134 7.72 15.39 0.91
CA ALA A 134 8.12 15.44 2.32
C ALA A 134 7.77 14.10 3.00
N PHE A 135 6.57 13.59 2.77
CA PHE A 135 6.12 12.31 3.32
C PHE A 135 7.01 11.13 2.85
N LYS A 136 7.38 11.07 1.57
CA LYS A 136 8.35 10.06 1.09
C LYS A 136 9.67 10.08 1.87
N LYS A 137 10.20 11.25 2.19
CA LYS A 137 11.43 11.36 3.00
C LYS A 137 11.20 10.86 4.43
N THR A 138 10.05 11.21 5.02
CA THR A 138 9.67 10.75 6.35
C THR A 138 9.59 9.22 6.39
N VAL A 139 8.94 8.59 5.41
CA VAL A 139 8.83 7.12 5.30
C VAL A 139 10.20 6.46 5.07
N ALA A 140 11.05 7.02 4.21
CA ALA A 140 12.40 6.50 4.01
C ALA A 140 13.26 6.58 5.29
N ASN A 141 13.07 7.60 6.12
CA ASN A 141 13.73 7.72 7.40
C ASN A 141 13.13 6.76 8.45
N LEU A 142 11.80 6.58 8.46
CA LEU A 142 11.13 5.58 9.30
C LEU A 142 11.74 4.20 9.04
N ARG A 143 11.83 3.79 7.78
CA ARG A 143 12.36 2.50 7.38
C ARG A 143 13.75 2.20 7.97
N LYS A 144 14.63 3.21 8.04
CA LYS A 144 15.96 3.08 8.64
C LYS A 144 15.92 2.87 10.16
N ARG A 145 14.87 3.33 10.83
CA ARG A 145 14.74 3.26 12.30
C ARG A 145 14.00 2.03 12.79
N LEU A 146 13.21 1.35 11.93
CA LEU A 146 12.33 0.24 12.33
C LEU A 146 13.03 -0.89 13.07
N GLN A 147 14.35 -1.07 12.86
CA GLN A 147 15.15 -2.09 13.56
C GLN A 147 15.65 -1.62 14.94
N GLY A 148 15.55 -0.35 15.26
CA GLY A 148 16.04 0.23 16.52
C GLY A 148 15.03 0.11 17.65
N ASP A 149 15.54 -0.03 18.89
CA ASP A 149 14.69 -0.19 20.08
C ASP A 149 13.78 1.02 20.34
N GLU A 150 14.24 2.23 20.05
CA GLU A 150 13.41 3.45 20.16
C GLU A 150 12.15 3.36 19.28
N GLU A 151 12.27 2.81 18.07
CA GLU A 151 11.11 2.68 17.17
C GLU A 151 10.22 1.51 17.62
N LYS A 152 10.79 0.42 18.18
CA LYS A 152 10.00 -0.65 18.80
C LYS A 152 9.16 -0.15 19.99
N ASP A 153 9.70 0.78 20.78
CA ASP A 153 8.94 1.40 21.86
C ASP A 153 7.82 2.29 21.33
N ARG A 154 8.05 3.00 20.22
CA ARG A 154 6.99 3.76 19.53
C ARG A 154 5.90 2.85 18.95
N ILE A 155 6.28 1.71 18.40
CA ILE A 155 5.35 0.68 17.94
C ILE A 155 4.48 0.20 19.12
N ALA A 156 5.10 -0.17 20.24
CA ALA A 156 4.36 -0.60 21.42
C ALA A 156 3.42 0.51 21.93
N PHE A 157 3.88 1.74 21.95
CA PHE A 157 3.05 2.89 22.31
C PHE A 157 1.85 3.05 21.38
N ALA A 158 2.05 2.95 20.07
CA ALA A 158 1.02 3.21 19.08
C ALA A 158 -0.01 2.06 18.98
N PHE A 159 0.45 0.80 19.03
CA PHE A 159 -0.40 -0.37 18.79
C PHE A 159 -0.82 -1.09 20.07
N PHE A 160 -0.06 -0.97 21.15
CA PHE A 160 -0.36 -1.63 22.42
C PHE A 160 -0.74 -0.63 23.52
N GLY A 161 -0.67 0.66 23.27
CA GLY A 161 -1.04 1.71 24.21
C GLY A 161 -0.04 1.99 25.31
N ALA A 162 1.06 1.25 25.39
CA ALA A 162 2.08 1.35 26.42
C ALA A 162 3.46 1.01 25.86
N THR A 163 4.51 1.61 26.39
CA THR A 163 5.92 1.26 26.10
C THR A 163 6.42 0.12 26.98
N ASP A 164 5.86 -0.04 28.19
CA ASP A 164 6.15 -1.14 29.10
C ASP A 164 4.93 -2.05 29.26
N ARG A 165 5.10 -3.34 29.03
CA ARG A 165 4.08 -4.38 29.17
C ARG A 165 3.44 -4.45 30.55
N LYS A 166 4.17 -4.04 31.61
CA LYS A 166 3.68 -4.03 33.00
C LYS A 166 2.55 -3.04 33.24
N GLN A 167 2.31 -2.11 32.32
CA GLN A 167 1.19 -1.16 32.39
C GLN A 167 -0.16 -1.85 32.08
N TRP A 168 -0.13 -3.05 31.48
CA TRP A 168 -1.32 -3.85 31.25
C TRP A 168 -1.60 -4.86 32.38
N LYS A 169 -2.89 -5.12 32.65
CA LYS A 169 -3.34 -6.13 33.61
C LYS A 169 -4.38 -7.03 32.97
N PRO A 170 -4.14 -8.34 32.84
CA PRO A 170 -2.90 -9.03 33.20
C PRO A 170 -1.70 -8.59 32.35
N THR A 171 -0.50 -8.63 32.95
CA THR A 171 0.73 -8.30 32.22
C THR A 171 0.96 -9.34 31.09
N PRO A 172 1.09 -8.89 29.85
CA PRO A 172 1.38 -9.80 28.73
C PRO A 172 2.71 -10.55 28.91
N ASP A 173 2.80 -11.72 28.33
CA ASP A 173 4.04 -12.47 28.25
C ASP A 173 5.12 -11.67 27.50
N GLU A 174 6.36 -11.72 27.98
CA GLU A 174 7.47 -10.91 27.45
C GLU A 174 7.83 -11.33 26.02
N SER A 175 7.90 -12.64 25.78
CA SER A 175 8.26 -13.15 24.46
C SER A 175 7.21 -12.80 23.41
N ARG A 176 5.93 -12.85 23.75
CA ARG A 176 4.84 -12.44 22.88
C ARG A 176 4.82 -10.93 22.65
N TRP A 177 5.14 -10.14 23.68
CA TRP A 177 5.25 -8.69 23.55
C TRP A 177 6.35 -8.28 22.58
N ASP A 178 7.53 -8.88 22.72
CA ASP A 178 8.68 -8.61 21.87
C ASP A 178 8.50 -9.14 20.45
N ALA A 179 7.92 -10.34 20.32
CA ALA A 179 7.54 -10.89 19.02
C ALA A 179 6.56 -9.98 18.29
N GLY A 180 5.53 -9.47 18.98
CA GLY A 180 4.55 -8.54 18.40
C GLY A 180 5.17 -7.24 17.92
N ARG A 181 6.04 -6.60 18.71
CA ARG A 181 6.77 -5.39 18.31
C ARG A 181 7.62 -5.61 17.07
N THR A 182 8.35 -6.72 17.05
CA THR A 182 9.22 -7.08 15.92
C THR A 182 8.41 -7.38 14.67
N ASN A 183 7.32 -8.11 14.81
CA ASN A 183 6.44 -8.46 13.71
C ASN A 183 5.77 -7.21 13.08
N ILE A 184 5.27 -6.30 13.90
CA ILE A 184 4.72 -5.02 13.41
C ILE A 184 5.81 -4.21 12.70
N ALA A 185 7.04 -4.18 13.21
CA ALA A 185 8.15 -3.49 12.55
C ALA A 185 8.42 -4.06 11.15
N GLN A 186 8.38 -5.39 10.97
CA GLN A 186 8.53 -6.05 9.68
C GLN A 186 7.38 -5.70 8.73
N PHE A 187 6.13 -5.71 9.19
CA PHE A 187 4.99 -5.25 8.40
C PHE A 187 5.12 -3.78 7.99
N LEU A 188 5.52 -2.90 8.91
CA LEU A 188 5.73 -1.47 8.59
C LEU A 188 6.87 -1.28 7.58
N ASP A 189 7.95 -2.07 7.63
CA ASP A 189 9.03 -2.03 6.62
C ASP A 189 8.51 -2.45 5.25
N PHE A 190 7.71 -3.51 5.18
CA PHE A 190 7.06 -3.93 3.94
C PHE A 190 6.18 -2.81 3.36
N TYR A 191 5.27 -2.23 4.16
CA TYR A 191 4.40 -1.14 3.67
C TYR A 191 5.21 0.10 3.28
N ALA A 192 6.29 0.39 3.98
CA ALA A 192 7.20 1.46 3.60
C ALA A 192 7.87 1.18 2.25
N SER A 193 8.25 -0.06 1.97
CA SER A 193 8.82 -0.46 0.68
C SER A 193 7.81 -0.32 -0.46
N VAL A 194 6.58 -0.80 -0.27
CA VAL A 194 5.46 -0.65 -1.22
C VAL A 194 5.19 0.82 -1.51
N PHE A 195 5.08 1.64 -0.48
CA PHE A 195 4.83 3.08 -0.64
C PHE A 195 5.96 3.80 -1.37
N LEU A 196 7.21 3.44 -1.12
CA LEU A 196 8.37 4.05 -1.78
C LEU A 196 8.48 3.63 -3.24
N ALA A 197 8.09 2.39 -3.59
CA ALA A 197 8.04 1.84 -4.95
C ALA A 197 6.76 2.27 -5.69
N SER A 198 6.46 3.56 -5.73
CA SER A 198 5.16 4.10 -6.16
C SER A 198 5.00 4.27 -7.68
N ALA A 199 5.89 3.74 -8.52
CA ALA A 199 5.80 3.96 -9.97
C ALA A 199 4.53 3.35 -10.59
N PRO A 200 4.15 2.08 -10.34
CA PRO A 200 2.92 1.49 -10.85
C PRO A 200 1.67 2.24 -10.34
N TYR A 201 1.64 2.55 -9.05
CA TYR A 201 0.54 3.32 -8.46
C TYR A 201 0.37 4.70 -9.10
N ASN A 202 1.46 5.41 -9.34
CA ASN A 202 1.41 6.71 -10.00
C ASN A 202 0.92 6.59 -11.45
N ALA A 203 1.36 5.56 -12.18
CA ALA A 203 0.87 5.28 -13.53
C ALA A 203 -0.64 5.00 -13.53
N ALA A 204 -1.15 4.21 -12.57
CA ALA A 204 -2.57 3.96 -12.40
C ALA A 204 -3.36 5.25 -12.10
N LYS A 205 -2.87 6.05 -11.15
CA LYS A 205 -3.53 7.28 -10.69
C LYS A 205 -3.60 8.36 -11.76
N HIS A 206 -2.60 8.44 -12.63
CA HIS A 206 -2.52 9.46 -13.68
C HIS A 206 -3.12 9.03 -15.02
N GLY A 207 -4.30 8.43 -14.97
CA GLY A 207 -5.10 8.10 -16.15
C GLY A 207 -4.87 6.70 -16.71
N LEU A 208 -4.58 5.75 -15.82
CA LEU A 208 -4.31 4.35 -16.20
C LEU A 208 -3.19 4.23 -17.25
N ALA A 209 -2.10 4.98 -17.04
CA ALA A 209 -0.92 4.91 -17.90
C ALA A 209 -0.11 3.62 -17.64
N LEU A 210 -0.83 2.53 -17.42
CA LEU A 210 -0.32 1.17 -17.27
C LEU A 210 -1.27 0.19 -17.94
N LEU A 211 -0.73 -0.94 -18.33
CA LEU A 211 -1.47 -2.07 -18.92
C LEU A 211 -1.45 -3.22 -17.93
N GLY A 212 -2.62 -3.72 -17.57
CA GLY A 212 -2.74 -5.01 -16.89
C GLY A 212 -2.66 -6.13 -17.90
N GLY A 213 -2.08 -7.25 -17.53
CA GLY A 213 -1.98 -8.41 -18.42
C GLY A 213 -1.48 -9.66 -17.71
N SER A 214 -1.33 -10.73 -18.48
CA SER A 214 -0.50 -11.85 -18.10
C SER A 214 0.81 -11.74 -18.88
N SER A 215 1.93 -11.81 -18.18
CA SER A 215 3.25 -11.75 -18.80
C SER A 215 4.09 -12.94 -18.37
N GLY A 216 4.89 -13.43 -19.28
CA GLY A 216 5.82 -14.52 -19.06
C GLY A 216 7.23 -14.15 -19.46
N ILE A 217 8.19 -14.53 -18.63
CA ILE A 217 9.61 -14.50 -18.96
C ILE A 217 10.22 -15.86 -18.67
N SER A 218 11.08 -16.31 -19.57
CA SER A 218 11.86 -17.53 -19.39
C SER A 218 13.27 -17.27 -19.87
N VAL A 219 14.25 -17.48 -19.00
CA VAL A 219 15.66 -17.29 -19.30
C VAL A 219 16.41 -18.60 -19.08
N GLY A 220 17.01 -19.13 -20.14
CA GLY A 220 17.76 -20.39 -20.15
C GLY A 220 19.08 -20.25 -20.89
N ALA A 221 19.95 -21.23 -20.74
CA ALA A 221 21.25 -21.24 -21.43
C ALA A 221 21.16 -21.70 -22.90
N GLY A 222 20.04 -22.31 -23.32
CA GLY A 222 19.83 -22.78 -24.68
C GLY A 222 18.37 -23.17 -24.95
N GLN A 223 18.03 -23.37 -26.23
CA GLN A 223 16.63 -23.64 -26.65
C GLN A 223 16.03 -24.97 -26.11
N ASN A 224 16.85 -25.90 -25.61
CA ASN A 224 16.42 -27.22 -25.11
C ASN A 224 16.76 -27.45 -23.65
N GLU A 225 17.21 -26.43 -22.92
CA GLU A 225 17.54 -26.56 -21.50
C GLU A 225 16.40 -25.98 -20.64
N ASN A 226 16.19 -26.58 -19.47
CA ASN A 226 15.25 -26.04 -18.51
C ASN A 226 15.66 -24.60 -18.16
N PRO A 227 14.73 -23.65 -18.20
CA PRO A 227 15.06 -22.27 -17.86
C PRO A 227 15.57 -22.20 -16.43
N PHE A 228 16.66 -21.44 -16.22
CA PHE A 228 17.14 -21.18 -14.87
C PHE A 228 16.34 -20.05 -14.17
N LEU A 229 15.53 -19.35 -14.93
CA LEU A 229 14.59 -18.33 -14.43
C LEU A 229 13.34 -18.38 -15.29
N SER A 230 12.18 -18.57 -14.65
CA SER A 230 10.88 -18.50 -15.31
C SER A 230 9.86 -17.83 -14.40
N ARG A 231 9.08 -16.92 -14.96
CA ARG A 231 8.01 -16.24 -14.27
C ARG A 231 6.84 -16.01 -15.23
N ASN A 232 5.65 -16.49 -14.84
CA ASN A 232 4.41 -16.26 -15.55
C ASN A 232 3.36 -15.73 -14.56
N GLY A 233 2.37 -15.02 -15.06
CA GLY A 233 1.21 -14.62 -14.29
C GLY A 233 0.80 -13.16 -14.44
N PRO A 234 -0.13 -12.71 -13.59
CA PRO A 234 -0.63 -11.34 -13.63
C PRO A 234 0.50 -10.33 -13.51
N ALA A 235 0.54 -9.37 -14.42
CA ALA A 235 1.58 -8.35 -14.46
C ALA A 235 1.02 -6.99 -14.85
N LEU A 236 1.74 -5.95 -14.45
CA LEU A 236 1.52 -4.56 -14.86
C LEU A 236 2.68 -4.11 -15.73
N GLN A 237 2.36 -3.53 -16.88
CA GLN A 237 3.34 -2.94 -17.80
C GLN A 237 3.14 -1.42 -17.82
N TYR A 238 4.21 -0.66 -17.68
CA TYR A 238 4.17 0.80 -17.67
C TYR A 238 5.50 1.39 -18.14
N LEU A 239 5.46 2.66 -18.54
CA LEU A 239 6.66 3.38 -18.92
C LEU A 239 7.24 4.13 -17.72
N ALA A 240 8.55 3.98 -17.49
CA ALA A 240 9.29 4.68 -16.45
C ALA A 240 10.58 5.28 -16.99
N ILE A 241 11.08 6.31 -16.30
CA ILE A 241 12.39 6.87 -16.59
C ILE A 241 13.41 6.25 -15.62
N ARG A 242 14.37 5.53 -16.18
CA ARG A 242 15.48 4.94 -15.44
C ARG A 242 16.79 5.64 -15.80
N LYS A 243 17.74 5.64 -14.87
CA LYS A 243 19.08 6.07 -15.18
C LYS A 243 19.82 4.94 -15.90
N GLU A 244 20.37 5.26 -17.06
CA GLU A 244 21.19 4.32 -17.83
C GLU A 244 22.45 3.93 -17.03
N ALA A 245 22.75 2.64 -17.00
CA ALA A 245 23.95 2.15 -16.35
C ALA A 245 25.20 2.70 -17.07
N GLY A 246 26.11 3.30 -16.33
CA GLY A 246 27.37 3.88 -16.86
C GLY A 246 27.29 5.36 -17.21
N SER A 247 26.26 5.83 -17.94
CA SER A 247 26.12 7.26 -18.30
C SER A 247 25.38 8.07 -17.24
N GLY A 248 24.51 7.43 -16.46
CA GLY A 248 23.59 8.08 -15.52
C GLY A 248 22.51 8.94 -16.17
N LEU A 249 22.42 8.93 -17.50
CA LEU A 249 21.41 9.70 -18.25
C LEU A 249 20.01 9.10 -18.06
N PRO A 250 18.97 9.94 -17.97
CA PRO A 250 17.59 9.45 -17.92
C PRO A 250 17.18 8.85 -19.26
N ARG A 251 16.69 7.61 -19.24
CA ARG A 251 16.16 6.87 -20.40
C ARG A 251 14.79 6.30 -20.08
N TRP A 252 13.91 6.26 -21.07
CA TRP A 252 12.65 5.54 -20.97
C TRP A 252 12.92 4.05 -20.98
N ALA A 253 12.20 3.34 -20.11
CA ALA A 253 12.17 1.90 -20.06
C ALA A 253 10.71 1.44 -19.98
N GLU A 254 10.40 0.34 -20.62
CA GLU A 254 9.19 -0.41 -20.37
C GLU A 254 9.45 -1.34 -19.19
N GLU A 255 8.64 -1.20 -18.15
CA GLU A 255 8.74 -2.00 -16.93
C GLU A 255 7.58 -2.97 -16.85
N THR A 256 7.89 -4.21 -16.51
CA THR A 256 6.93 -5.25 -16.19
C THR A 256 7.08 -5.60 -14.73
N LYS A 257 6.01 -5.47 -13.95
CA LYS A 257 5.94 -5.87 -12.55
C LYS A 257 4.92 -7.00 -12.40
N TRP A 258 5.35 -8.16 -11.94
CA TRP A 258 4.45 -9.27 -11.64
C TRP A 258 3.76 -9.04 -10.29
N ILE A 259 2.47 -9.30 -10.25
CA ILE A 259 1.62 -9.06 -9.09
C ILE A 259 1.29 -10.39 -8.41
N ALA A 260 1.73 -10.54 -7.16
CA ALA A 260 1.28 -11.62 -6.30
C ALA A 260 -0.09 -11.24 -5.68
N LEU A 261 -1.20 -11.57 -6.34
CA LEU A 261 -2.55 -11.20 -5.93
C LEU A 261 -2.84 -11.61 -4.49
N ASN A 262 -2.51 -12.85 -4.11
CA ASN A 262 -2.72 -13.36 -2.75
C ASN A 262 -1.96 -12.53 -1.72
N ARG A 263 -0.71 -12.13 -2.03
CA ARG A 263 0.08 -11.25 -1.16
C ARG A 263 -0.56 -9.89 -1.04
N ALA A 264 -0.98 -9.27 -2.13
CA ALA A 264 -1.61 -7.96 -2.11
C ALA A 264 -2.91 -7.96 -1.28
N VAL A 265 -3.74 -8.99 -1.45
CA VAL A 265 -4.98 -9.20 -0.69
C VAL A 265 -4.68 -9.38 0.80
N LEU A 266 -3.80 -10.33 1.16
CA LEU A 266 -3.51 -10.64 2.55
C LEU A 266 -2.83 -9.47 3.27
N MET A 267 -1.87 -8.82 2.63
CA MET A 267 -1.21 -7.65 3.21
C MET A 267 -2.18 -6.47 3.36
N THR A 268 -3.10 -6.26 2.42
CA THR A 268 -4.16 -5.26 2.60
C THR A 268 -5.05 -5.58 3.81
N TRP A 269 -5.38 -6.85 4.00
CA TRP A 269 -6.13 -7.28 5.18
C TRP A 269 -5.37 -7.02 6.48
N VAL A 270 -4.09 -7.37 6.55
CA VAL A 270 -3.24 -7.09 7.72
C VAL A 270 -3.14 -5.58 7.99
N ALA A 271 -3.02 -4.75 6.95
CA ALA A 271 -3.03 -3.29 7.10
C ALA A 271 -4.33 -2.79 7.75
N CYS A 272 -5.48 -3.39 7.39
CA CYS A 272 -6.76 -3.06 8.02
C CYS A 272 -6.78 -3.43 9.50
N ASP A 273 -6.22 -4.58 9.88
CA ASP A 273 -6.13 -5.00 11.29
C ASP A 273 -5.23 -4.06 12.10
N LEU A 274 -4.08 -3.67 11.54
CA LEU A 274 -3.17 -2.70 12.16
C LEU A 274 -3.82 -1.33 12.29
N LEU A 275 -4.52 -0.84 11.26
CA LEU A 275 -5.26 0.42 11.33
C LEU A 275 -6.36 0.39 12.40
N LYS A 276 -7.10 -0.70 12.50
CA LYS A 276 -8.09 -0.88 13.53
C LYS A 276 -7.49 -0.77 14.93
N ALA A 277 -6.37 -1.46 15.17
CA ALA A 277 -5.67 -1.39 16.46
C ALA A 277 -5.17 0.03 16.78
N LEU A 278 -4.57 0.73 15.80
CA LEU A 278 -4.15 2.12 15.97
C LEU A 278 -5.32 3.03 16.38
N MET A 279 -6.48 2.86 15.73
CA MET A 279 -7.67 3.66 16.03
C MET A 279 -8.23 3.35 17.41
N GLU A 280 -8.29 2.09 17.81
CA GLU A 280 -8.77 1.68 19.14
C GLU A 280 -7.86 2.20 20.26
N ILE A 281 -6.56 2.02 20.15
CA ILE A 281 -5.58 2.52 21.09
C ILE A 281 -5.57 4.05 21.13
N GLY A 282 -5.59 4.69 19.98
CA GLY A 282 -5.66 6.14 19.87
C GLY A 282 -6.94 6.71 20.50
N LYS A 283 -8.09 6.07 20.25
CA LYS A 283 -9.36 6.46 20.87
C LYS A 283 -9.27 6.43 22.40
N GLY A 284 -8.70 5.36 22.97
CA GLY A 284 -8.46 5.26 24.41
C GLY A 284 -7.64 6.43 24.95
N ARG A 285 -6.59 6.79 24.23
CA ARG A 285 -5.67 7.85 24.67
C ARG A 285 -6.22 9.25 24.51
N PHE A 286 -6.85 9.57 23.40
CA PHE A 286 -7.23 10.94 23.05
C PHE A 286 -8.69 11.28 23.37
N VAL A 287 -9.52 10.26 23.58
CA VAL A 287 -10.96 10.43 23.86
C VAL A 287 -11.35 9.85 25.22
N GLY A 288 -10.50 8.96 25.79
CA GLY A 288 -10.74 8.35 27.10
C GLY A 288 -11.52 7.03 27.06
N ASP A 289 -11.71 6.46 25.86
CA ASP A 289 -12.41 5.17 25.66
C ASP A 289 -11.36 4.05 25.52
N THR A 290 -10.73 3.71 26.65
CA THR A 290 -9.62 2.73 26.70
C THR A 290 -10.12 1.32 26.39
N PRO A 291 -9.51 0.58 25.46
CA PRO A 291 -9.92 -0.79 25.17
C PRO A 291 -9.64 -1.71 26.35
N GLU A 292 -10.53 -2.69 26.56
CA GLU A 292 -10.39 -3.68 27.63
C GLU A 292 -9.21 -4.64 27.40
N SER A 293 -8.83 -4.83 26.16
CA SER A 293 -7.73 -5.72 25.77
C SER A 293 -6.97 -5.19 24.57
N VAL A 294 -5.75 -5.64 24.40
CA VAL A 294 -4.89 -5.29 23.28
C VAL A 294 -4.45 -6.52 22.51
N ARG A 295 -4.46 -6.42 21.18
CA ARG A 295 -3.92 -7.46 20.30
C ARG A 295 -2.42 -7.25 20.15
N LEU A 296 -1.61 -8.28 20.43
CA LEU A 296 -0.15 -8.18 20.38
C LEU A 296 0.45 -8.36 18.98
N PHE A 297 -0.31 -8.90 18.03
CA PHE A 297 0.17 -9.15 16.66
C PHE A 297 1.41 -10.07 16.59
N ASP A 298 1.55 -10.97 17.53
CA ASP A 298 2.60 -11.99 17.56
C ASP A 298 2.33 -13.14 16.57
N ASN A 299 1.10 -13.17 16.00
CA ASN A 299 0.66 -14.12 14.98
C ASN A 299 -0.43 -13.49 14.09
N PRO A 300 -0.47 -13.74 12.73
CA PRO A 300 0.55 -14.49 11.99
C PRO A 300 1.90 -13.77 11.96
N LYS A 301 2.99 -14.51 11.87
CA LYS A 301 4.33 -13.93 11.69
C LYS A 301 4.48 -13.39 10.27
N PHE A 302 5.21 -12.29 10.13
CA PHE A 302 5.48 -11.68 8.84
C PHE A 302 6.08 -12.67 7.84
N ASP A 303 7.11 -13.42 8.27
CA ASP A 303 7.80 -14.37 7.40
C ASP A 303 6.89 -15.51 6.92
N ASP A 304 5.96 -15.98 7.78
CA ASP A 304 4.97 -16.98 7.39
C ASP A 304 4.03 -16.44 6.33
N VAL A 305 3.54 -15.20 6.50
CA VAL A 305 2.67 -14.51 5.52
C VAL A 305 3.37 -14.35 4.17
N ILE A 306 4.63 -13.93 4.17
CA ILE A 306 5.41 -13.78 2.93
C ILE A 306 5.58 -15.11 2.25
N LYS A 307 5.95 -16.17 2.99
CA LYS A 307 6.15 -17.51 2.46
C LYS A 307 4.88 -18.13 1.89
N GLU A 308 3.76 -18.02 2.60
CA GLU A 308 2.45 -18.56 2.13
C GLU A 308 1.91 -17.84 0.89
N THR A 309 2.33 -16.60 0.67
CA THR A 309 1.92 -15.79 -0.48
C THR A 309 2.98 -15.70 -1.56
N GLU A 310 4.05 -16.47 -1.44
CA GLU A 310 5.09 -16.55 -2.46
C GLU A 310 4.48 -17.14 -3.75
N PRO A 311 4.63 -16.44 -4.88
CA PRO A 311 4.04 -16.94 -6.11
C PRO A 311 4.73 -18.24 -6.54
N GLU A 312 3.94 -19.19 -7.03
CA GLU A 312 4.47 -20.40 -7.63
C GLU A 312 5.41 -20.06 -8.79
N GLN A 313 6.53 -20.75 -8.85
CA GLN A 313 7.50 -20.61 -9.93
C GLN A 313 7.38 -21.81 -10.88
N ASP A 314 7.20 -21.52 -12.17
CA ASP A 314 7.15 -22.55 -13.22
C ASP A 314 8.57 -23.06 -13.60
N GLY A 315 9.48 -23.11 -12.66
CA GLY A 315 10.87 -23.49 -12.87
C GLY A 315 11.86 -22.40 -12.46
N GLY A 316 13.14 -22.73 -12.44
CA GLY A 316 14.20 -21.78 -12.10
C GLY A 316 15.02 -22.19 -10.87
N ILE A 317 15.89 -21.30 -10.42
CA ILE A 317 16.72 -21.51 -9.24
C ILE A 317 15.83 -21.38 -8.00
N PRO A 318 15.78 -22.39 -7.11
CA PRO A 318 15.01 -22.32 -5.88
C PRO A 318 15.34 -21.06 -5.07
N GLY A 319 14.31 -20.34 -4.64
CA GLY A 319 14.46 -19.12 -3.82
C GLY A 319 14.77 -17.85 -4.61
N VAL A 320 14.83 -17.89 -5.95
CA VAL A 320 14.97 -16.70 -6.79
C VAL A 320 13.62 -16.37 -7.42
N VAL A 321 13.04 -15.24 -7.02
CA VAL A 321 11.76 -14.73 -7.57
C VAL A 321 12.01 -13.49 -8.40
N VAL A 322 11.51 -13.46 -9.64
CA VAL A 322 11.48 -12.25 -10.45
C VAL A 322 10.22 -11.47 -10.14
N GLU A 323 10.37 -10.32 -9.55
CA GLU A 323 9.23 -9.42 -9.27
C GLU A 323 9.09 -8.31 -10.31
N GLU A 324 10.20 -7.84 -10.85
CA GLU A 324 10.22 -6.76 -11.84
C GLU A 324 11.25 -7.02 -12.94
N MET A 325 10.93 -6.57 -14.13
CA MET A 325 11.85 -6.51 -15.27
C MET A 325 11.74 -5.15 -15.93
N ALA A 326 12.88 -4.58 -16.34
CA ALA A 326 12.92 -3.35 -17.11
C ALA A 326 13.60 -3.59 -18.44
N MET A 327 12.93 -3.24 -19.54
CA MET A 327 13.48 -3.27 -20.89
C MET A 327 13.73 -1.84 -21.35
N GLN A 328 15.01 -1.49 -21.56
CA GLN A 328 15.37 -0.17 -22.04
C GLN A 328 14.92 0.02 -23.49
N LEU A 329 14.20 1.12 -23.75
CA LEU A 329 13.77 1.45 -25.11
C LEU A 329 14.94 1.98 -25.94
N VAL A 330 14.98 1.60 -27.20
CA VAL A 330 15.97 2.08 -28.15
C VAL A 330 15.61 3.52 -28.57
N TYR A 331 16.57 4.43 -28.46
CA TYR A 331 16.40 5.80 -28.92
C TYR A 331 16.89 5.93 -30.37
N TYR A 332 16.07 6.58 -31.18
CA TYR A 332 16.49 7.01 -32.51
C TYR A 332 17.39 8.25 -32.35
N GLU A 333 18.66 8.08 -32.65
CA GLU A 333 19.54 9.23 -32.80
C GLU A 333 19.30 9.84 -34.20
N PRO A 334 18.79 11.08 -34.28
CA PRO A 334 18.67 11.71 -35.59
C PRO A 334 20.06 11.79 -36.18
N SER A 335 20.23 11.23 -37.37
CA SER A 335 21.48 11.35 -38.12
C SER A 335 21.81 12.85 -38.24
N THR A 336 22.87 13.28 -37.58
CA THR A 336 23.44 14.59 -37.81
C THR A 336 23.88 14.63 -39.28
N LYS A 337 23.04 15.20 -40.16
CA LYS A 337 23.42 15.61 -41.51
C LYS A 337 24.13 16.94 -41.43
#